data_1d1aa6ac5c60170f271025a87ad48558
#
_entry.id   1d1aa6ac5c60170f271025a87ad48558
#
_cell.length_a   1.000
_cell.length_b   1.000
_cell.length_c   1.000
_cell.angle_alpha   90.00
_cell.angle_beta   90.00
_cell.angle_gamma   90.00
#
_symmetry.space_group_name_H-M   'P 1'
#
loop_
_entity.id
_entity.type
_entity.pdbx_description
1 polymer ?
#
loop_
_entity_poly.entity_id
_entity_poly.type
_entity_poly.pdbx_seq_one_letter_code
_entity_poly.pdbx_strand_id
1 'polypeptide(L)'
;GAFYAPTVVAGVHHMYTIIDLGQLAKFGVTYWLPLASAANVAQGGAALAVGLKSRNQKIKSMAVPSAMSCFMGITEPAIFGVNLRFFRPFICGAVGGACGALYTSIVGLGATGTGVTGIFGLLLCLNDPLNYIIMFLISAGVAFVLTWMFGYKDATEKVPEKKEPVKEIVEEEAAETECKEDIVYAPVEGTAIPYTEIKDEVFAAGTLGKGVGIIPARGEIVAPFDGEITMVFDTKHAIGLTSEAGTELLIHVGINTVELNGQHFTQLKETGAKVRKGEKILEFDNDAIKAAGYDTTVVVVASAPENVEIKKTGEVK
;
A
#
# COMPACT_ATOMS: atom_id res chain seq x y z
N GLY A 1 3.04 -0.42 23.89
CA GLY A 1 3.17 0.69 22.94
C GLY A 1 4.36 0.53 22.01
N ALA A 2 5.62 0.50 22.50
CA ALA A 2 6.81 0.45 21.66
C ALA A 2 6.86 -0.75 20.71
N PHE A 3 6.50 -1.92 21.19
CA PHE A 3 6.58 -3.18 20.44
C PHE A 3 5.34 -3.46 19.57
N TYR A 4 4.29 -2.67 19.68
CA TYR A 4 3.07 -2.93 18.92
C TYR A 4 3.31 -2.76 17.40
N ALA A 5 3.94 -1.66 16.97
CA ALA A 5 4.24 -1.44 15.56
C ALA A 5 5.12 -2.55 14.92
N PRO A 6 6.19 -3.06 15.58
CA PRO A 6 6.88 -4.28 15.13
C PRO A 6 5.99 -5.52 14.96
N THR A 7 5.00 -5.72 15.84
CA THR A 7 4.07 -6.87 15.70
C THR A 7 3.05 -6.69 14.58
N VAL A 8 2.72 -5.43 14.22
CA VAL A 8 1.95 -5.14 13.01
C VAL A 8 2.73 -5.53 11.77
N VAL A 9 4.02 -5.17 11.71
CA VAL A 9 4.91 -5.56 10.60
C VAL A 9 5.06 -7.09 10.48
N ALA A 10 5.10 -7.78 11.63
CA ALA A 10 5.17 -9.24 11.66
C ALA A 10 3.82 -9.94 11.41
N GLY A 11 2.72 -9.19 11.21
CA GLY A 11 1.38 -9.73 10.95
C GLY A 11 0.68 -10.38 12.15
N VAL A 12 1.32 -10.41 13.33
CA VAL A 12 0.78 -11.12 14.51
C VAL A 12 -0.15 -10.27 15.39
N HIS A 13 -0.37 -9.00 15.02
CA HIS A 13 -1.19 -8.07 15.81
C HIS A 13 -2.67 -8.47 15.94
N HIS A 14 -3.21 -9.24 15.02
CA HIS A 14 -4.58 -9.77 15.11
C HIS A 14 -4.81 -10.67 16.32
N MET A 15 -3.76 -11.31 16.85
CA MET A 15 -3.85 -12.14 18.06
C MET A 15 -4.23 -11.34 19.30
N TYR A 16 -3.99 -10.04 19.32
CA TYR A 16 -4.32 -9.18 20.46
C TYR A 16 -5.82 -8.97 20.67
N THR A 17 -6.65 -9.24 19.66
CA THR A 17 -8.11 -9.24 19.80
C THR A 17 -8.58 -10.22 20.88
N ILE A 18 -7.87 -11.35 21.06
CA ILE A 18 -8.16 -12.31 22.11
C ILE A 18 -7.97 -11.67 23.50
N ILE A 19 -6.94 -10.83 23.67
CA ILE A 19 -6.67 -10.11 24.92
C ILE A 19 -7.78 -9.10 25.18
N ASP A 20 -8.20 -8.33 24.16
CA ASP A 20 -9.29 -7.38 24.28
C ASP A 20 -10.59 -8.05 24.72
N LEU A 21 -10.98 -9.13 24.03
CA LEU A 21 -12.21 -9.89 24.36
C LEU A 21 -12.15 -10.50 25.76
N GLY A 22 -10.98 -11.04 26.17
CA GLY A 22 -10.77 -11.58 27.50
C GLY A 22 -10.88 -10.52 28.60
N GLN A 23 -10.36 -9.31 28.37
CA GLN A 23 -10.47 -8.19 29.31
C GLN A 23 -11.91 -7.66 29.37
N LEU A 24 -12.57 -7.48 28.22
CA LEU A 24 -13.98 -7.07 28.17
C LEU A 24 -14.88 -8.04 28.92
N ALA A 25 -14.70 -9.36 28.72
CA ALA A 25 -15.49 -10.38 29.41
C ALA A 25 -15.27 -10.37 30.92
N LYS A 26 -14.04 -10.09 31.40
CA LYS A 26 -13.69 -10.14 32.82
C LYS A 26 -13.94 -8.84 33.58
N PHE A 27 -13.64 -7.71 32.95
CA PHE A 27 -13.60 -6.39 33.60
C PHE A 27 -14.64 -5.41 33.02
N GLY A 28 -15.34 -5.75 31.93
CA GLY A 28 -16.25 -4.85 31.22
C GLY A 28 -15.54 -3.76 30.41
N VAL A 29 -14.22 -3.69 30.50
CA VAL A 29 -13.36 -2.76 29.75
C VAL A 29 -12.09 -3.45 29.31
N THR A 30 -11.50 -2.99 28.18
CA THR A 30 -10.17 -3.39 27.75
C THR A 30 -9.18 -2.25 27.93
N TYR A 31 -8.02 -2.54 28.49
CA TYR A 31 -6.88 -1.62 28.61
C TYR A 31 -5.91 -1.76 27.45
N TRP A 32 -6.05 -2.82 26.64
CA TRP A 32 -5.18 -3.07 25.51
C TRP A 32 -5.47 -2.15 24.32
N LEU A 33 -6.74 -1.89 24.01
CA LEU A 33 -7.12 -1.05 22.88
C LEU A 33 -6.54 0.37 22.95
N PRO A 34 -6.57 1.10 24.08
CA PRO A 34 -5.92 2.41 24.19
C PRO A 34 -4.40 2.34 23.98
N LEU A 35 -3.73 1.27 24.41
CA LEU A 35 -2.31 1.04 24.17
C LEU A 35 -1.99 0.85 22.68
N ALA A 36 -2.82 0.05 22.00
CA ALA A 36 -2.72 -0.17 20.56
C ALA A 36 -3.00 1.14 19.78
N SER A 37 -4.02 1.88 20.20
CA SER A 37 -4.37 3.18 19.62
C SER A 37 -3.22 4.20 19.77
N ALA A 38 -2.57 4.27 20.92
CA ALA A 38 -1.41 5.12 21.16
C ALA A 38 -0.27 4.80 20.17
N ALA A 39 0.02 3.51 19.94
CA ALA A 39 1.05 3.08 19.01
C ALA A 39 0.69 3.42 17.55
N ASN A 40 -0.56 3.20 17.16
CA ASN A 40 -1.05 3.52 15.81
C ASN A 40 -0.96 5.02 15.52
N VAL A 41 -1.51 5.83 16.41
CA VAL A 41 -1.51 7.30 16.28
C VAL A 41 -0.08 7.86 16.21
N ALA A 42 0.86 7.29 16.97
CA ALA A 42 2.26 7.69 16.91
C ALA A 42 2.90 7.44 15.54
N GLN A 43 2.57 6.33 14.88
CA GLN A 43 3.04 6.08 13.50
C GLN A 43 2.47 7.12 12.53
N GLY A 44 1.23 7.57 12.71
CA GLY A 44 0.64 8.68 11.96
C GLY A 44 1.38 9.99 12.17
N GLY A 45 1.73 10.32 13.43
CA GLY A 45 2.54 11.50 13.76
C GLY A 45 3.92 11.50 13.10
N ALA A 46 4.58 10.34 13.08
CA ALA A 46 5.85 10.16 12.40
C ALA A 46 5.73 10.36 10.88
N ALA A 47 4.73 9.74 10.24
CA ALA A 47 4.48 9.88 8.81
C ALA A 47 4.13 11.34 8.42
N LEU A 48 3.34 12.03 9.24
CA LEU A 48 3.00 13.43 9.04
C LEU A 48 4.26 14.33 9.06
N ALA A 49 5.17 14.07 10.00
CA ALA A 49 6.45 14.82 10.07
C ALA A 49 7.29 14.61 8.81
N VAL A 50 7.34 13.38 8.26
CA VAL A 50 8.01 13.11 6.99
C VAL A 50 7.35 13.91 5.86
N GLY A 51 6.01 13.84 5.76
CA GLY A 51 5.28 14.53 4.69
C GLY A 51 5.43 16.04 4.72
N LEU A 52 5.39 16.66 5.90
CA LEU A 52 5.54 18.12 6.03
C LEU A 52 6.98 18.60 5.85
N LYS A 53 7.97 17.79 6.26
CA LYS A 53 9.38 18.13 6.17
C LYS A 53 9.98 17.88 4.81
N SER A 54 9.43 16.91 4.05
CA SER A 54 9.95 16.54 2.73
C SER A 54 9.74 17.65 1.70
N ARG A 55 10.79 17.92 0.92
CA ARG A 55 10.73 18.78 -0.27
C ARG A 55 10.30 18.01 -1.52
N ASN A 56 10.43 16.68 -1.51
CA ASN A 56 10.02 15.84 -2.61
C ASN A 56 8.50 15.69 -2.64
N GLN A 57 7.87 16.16 -3.72
CA GLN A 57 6.41 16.13 -3.87
C GLN A 57 5.83 14.71 -3.87
N LYS A 58 6.52 13.72 -4.44
CA LYS A 58 6.09 12.32 -4.42
C LYS A 58 6.03 11.76 -2.99
N ILE A 59 7.01 12.08 -2.14
CA ILE A 59 7.00 11.68 -0.73
C ILE A 59 5.88 12.40 0.02
N LYS A 60 5.71 13.70 -0.22
CA LYS A 60 4.69 14.51 0.44
C LYS A 60 3.27 14.05 0.09
N SER A 61 2.99 13.79 -1.20
CA SER A 61 1.67 13.32 -1.67
C SER A 61 1.30 11.92 -1.15
N MET A 62 2.28 11.10 -0.82
CA MET A 62 2.07 9.79 -0.20
C MET A 62 1.98 9.91 1.34
N ALA A 63 2.90 10.62 1.98
CA ALA A 63 3.05 10.60 3.42
C ALA A 63 1.93 11.34 4.16
N VAL A 64 1.39 12.43 3.60
CA VAL A 64 0.31 13.18 4.25
C VAL A 64 -1.01 12.40 4.26
N PRO A 65 -1.51 11.83 3.13
CA PRO A 65 -2.70 10.99 3.16
C PRO A 65 -2.52 9.73 4.03
N SER A 66 -1.33 9.09 3.99
CA SER A 66 -1.03 7.94 4.84
C SER A 66 -1.09 8.27 6.33
N ALA A 67 -0.61 9.45 6.73
CA ALA A 67 -0.72 9.93 8.11
C ALA A 67 -2.18 10.16 8.52
N MET A 68 -2.99 10.74 7.64
CA MET A 68 -4.43 10.93 7.89
C MET A 68 -5.16 9.60 8.04
N SER A 69 -4.90 8.64 7.14
CA SER A 69 -5.41 7.27 7.23
C SER A 69 -5.05 6.62 8.58
N CYS A 70 -3.81 6.80 9.01
CA CYS A 70 -3.31 6.28 10.29
C CYS A 70 -4.05 6.89 11.49
N PHE A 71 -4.33 8.19 11.49
CA PHE A 71 -5.14 8.84 12.52
C PHE A 71 -6.59 8.35 12.53
N MET A 72 -7.11 7.86 11.41
CA MET A 72 -8.43 7.23 11.32
C MET A 72 -8.40 5.75 11.76
N GLY A 73 -7.23 5.17 12.05
CA GLY A 73 -7.07 3.81 12.55
C GLY A 73 -6.50 2.81 11.53
N ILE A 74 -6.25 3.21 10.29
CA ILE A 74 -5.67 2.38 9.23
C ILE A 74 -4.18 2.71 9.12
N THR A 75 -3.32 1.85 9.66
CA THR A 75 -1.90 2.14 9.91
C THR A 75 -0.95 1.67 8.82
N GLU A 76 -1.38 0.71 8.00
CA GLU A 76 -0.56 0.05 7.00
C GLU A 76 0.08 1.02 6.00
N PRO A 77 -0.65 2.00 5.41
CA PRO A 77 -0.05 2.95 4.48
C PRO A 77 1.05 3.81 5.14
N ALA A 78 0.88 4.19 6.40
CA ALA A 78 1.88 4.98 7.12
C ALA A 78 3.10 4.13 7.51
N ILE A 79 2.88 2.90 7.98
CA ILE A 79 3.97 2.02 8.41
C ILE A 79 4.78 1.54 7.20
N PHE A 80 4.15 0.92 6.21
CA PHE A 80 4.85 0.31 5.08
C PHE A 80 5.24 1.33 4.01
N GLY A 81 4.34 2.26 3.66
CA GLY A 81 4.60 3.25 2.62
C GLY A 81 5.62 4.32 3.02
N VAL A 82 5.66 4.72 4.30
CA VAL A 82 6.46 5.85 4.75
C VAL A 82 7.50 5.46 5.80
N ASN A 83 7.06 4.99 6.97
CA ASN A 83 7.92 4.91 8.15
C ASN A 83 9.00 3.85 8.03
N LEU A 84 8.67 2.65 7.51
CA LEU A 84 9.65 1.58 7.26
C LEU A 84 10.60 1.91 6.11
N ARG A 85 10.11 2.58 5.08
CA ARG A 85 10.96 3.01 3.95
C ARG A 85 12.15 3.85 4.41
N PHE A 86 11.96 4.74 5.40
CA PHE A 86 13.02 5.57 5.97
C PHE A 86 13.59 5.01 7.27
N PHE A 87 12.98 3.98 7.85
CA PHE A 87 13.30 3.27 9.08
C PHE A 87 13.33 4.14 10.35
N ARG A 88 14.02 5.27 10.34
CA ARG A 88 14.09 6.20 11.50
C ARG A 88 12.73 6.73 11.94
N PRO A 89 11.81 7.15 11.05
CA PRO A 89 10.45 7.53 11.44
C PRO A 89 9.70 6.40 12.14
N PHE A 90 9.91 5.14 11.73
CA PHE A 90 9.32 3.98 12.37
C PHE A 90 9.74 3.84 13.84
N ILE A 91 11.05 4.04 14.12
CA ILE A 91 11.58 4.03 15.50
C ILE A 91 11.03 5.22 16.29
N CYS A 92 10.98 6.41 15.72
CA CYS A 92 10.41 7.60 16.37
C CYS A 92 8.92 7.39 16.70
N GLY A 93 8.18 6.75 15.79
CA GLY A 93 6.79 6.35 16.02
C GLY A 93 6.66 5.34 17.17
N ALA A 94 7.55 4.34 17.24
CA ALA A 94 7.57 3.37 18.35
C ALA A 94 7.82 4.05 19.71
N VAL A 95 8.73 5.03 19.77
CA VAL A 95 8.98 5.82 20.98
C VAL A 95 7.76 6.68 21.35
N GLY A 96 7.14 7.36 20.40
CA GLY A 96 5.91 8.12 20.63
C GLY A 96 4.77 7.25 21.14
N GLY A 97 4.62 6.05 20.55
CA GLY A 97 3.65 5.04 21.02
C GLY A 97 3.94 4.53 22.43
N ALA A 98 5.22 4.41 22.82
CA ALA A 98 5.60 4.07 24.17
C ALA A 98 5.20 5.16 25.18
N CYS A 99 5.41 6.44 24.84
CA CYS A 99 5.03 7.57 25.69
C CYS A 99 3.51 7.64 25.91
N GLY A 100 2.72 7.49 24.83
CA GLY A 100 1.27 7.46 24.93
C GLY A 100 0.75 6.25 25.71
N ALA A 101 1.34 5.07 25.47
CA ALA A 101 1.00 3.85 26.21
C ALA A 101 1.34 3.95 27.70
N LEU A 102 2.45 4.60 28.06
CA LEU A 102 2.80 4.87 29.45
C LEU A 102 1.74 5.75 30.11
N TYR A 103 1.32 6.81 29.42
CA TYR A 103 0.28 7.70 29.90
C TYR A 103 -1.03 6.93 30.14
N THR A 104 -1.52 6.14 29.16
CA THR A 104 -2.74 5.33 29.33
C THR A 104 -2.67 4.37 30.50
N SER A 105 -1.48 3.79 30.73
CA SER A 105 -1.27 2.86 31.87
C SER A 105 -1.30 3.58 33.22
N ILE A 106 -0.80 4.81 33.30
CA ILE A 106 -0.81 5.62 34.54
C ILE A 106 -2.23 6.04 34.90
N VAL A 107 -3.01 6.51 33.91
CA VAL A 107 -4.38 6.99 34.16
C VAL A 107 -5.42 5.86 34.20
N GLY A 108 -5.02 4.63 33.82
CA GLY A 108 -5.93 3.48 33.79
C GLY A 108 -7.02 3.62 32.71
N LEU A 109 -6.69 4.20 31.55
CA LEU A 109 -7.64 4.42 30.48
C LEU A 109 -8.14 3.09 29.92
N GLY A 110 -9.46 2.84 30.02
CA GLY A 110 -10.13 1.64 29.51
C GLY A 110 -11.12 1.96 28.40
N ALA A 111 -11.21 1.07 27.42
CA ALA A 111 -12.20 1.12 26.35
C ALA A 111 -13.34 0.12 26.60
N THR A 112 -14.56 0.50 26.27
CA THR A 112 -15.78 -0.33 26.45
C THR A 112 -16.04 -1.29 25.29
N GLY A 113 -15.19 -1.29 24.27
CA GLY A 113 -15.28 -2.16 23.10
C GLY A 113 -13.92 -2.34 22.45
N THR A 114 -13.88 -3.11 21.37
CA THR A 114 -12.66 -3.39 20.59
C THR A 114 -12.87 -3.14 19.09
N GLY A 115 -11.80 -3.17 18.31
CA GLY A 115 -11.81 -3.18 16.84
C GLY A 115 -11.47 -1.85 16.17
N VAL A 116 -11.59 -0.71 16.85
CA VAL A 116 -11.35 0.62 16.23
C VAL A 116 -10.34 1.41 17.03
N THR A 117 -9.34 1.95 16.34
CA THR A 117 -8.28 2.79 16.93
C THR A 117 -8.28 4.20 16.33
N GLY A 118 -7.30 5.03 16.65
CA GLY A 118 -7.19 6.39 16.12
C GLY A 118 -8.31 7.30 16.64
N ILE A 119 -8.78 8.23 15.84
CA ILE A 119 -9.83 9.19 16.21
C ILE A 119 -11.13 8.47 16.58
N PHE A 120 -11.49 7.41 15.85
CA PHE A 120 -12.71 6.66 16.13
C PHE A 120 -12.63 5.82 17.41
N GLY A 121 -11.42 5.52 17.90
CA GLY A 121 -11.25 4.87 19.21
C GLY A 121 -11.76 5.72 20.39
N LEU A 122 -11.91 7.04 20.20
CA LEU A 122 -12.55 7.93 21.17
C LEU A 122 -13.99 7.48 21.50
N LEU A 123 -14.72 6.95 20.53
CA LEU A 123 -16.09 6.46 20.70
C LEU A 123 -16.16 5.26 21.67
N LEU A 124 -15.08 4.50 21.78
CA LEU A 124 -14.99 3.37 22.70
C LEU A 124 -14.45 3.78 24.09
N CYS A 125 -13.98 5.01 24.24
CA CYS A 125 -13.44 5.57 25.48
C CYS A 125 -14.27 6.76 25.98
N LEU A 126 -15.58 6.78 25.71
CA LEU A 126 -16.48 7.87 26.11
C LEU A 126 -16.65 8.00 27.65
N ASN A 127 -16.26 6.99 28.39
CA ASN A 127 -16.15 7.05 29.84
C ASN A 127 -15.03 7.99 30.35
N ASP A 128 -13.99 8.19 29.52
CA ASP A 128 -12.88 9.09 29.85
C ASP A 128 -12.28 9.73 28.56
N PRO A 129 -13.05 10.55 27.85
CA PRO A 129 -12.67 11.09 26.54
C PRO A 129 -11.49 12.06 26.62
N LEU A 130 -11.35 12.79 27.72
CA LEU A 130 -10.29 13.77 27.93
C LEU A 130 -8.92 13.07 27.96
N ASN A 131 -8.79 12.00 28.73
CA ASN A 131 -7.54 11.24 28.80
C ASN A 131 -7.21 10.54 27.48
N TYR A 132 -8.23 10.14 26.70
CA TYR A 132 -7.99 9.61 25.34
C TYR A 132 -7.41 10.68 24.40
N ILE A 133 -7.94 11.90 24.42
CA ILE A 133 -7.43 13.03 23.62
C ILE A 133 -6.00 13.38 24.03
N ILE A 134 -5.72 13.42 25.34
CA ILE A 134 -4.36 13.69 25.85
C ILE A 134 -3.39 12.61 25.39
N MET A 135 -3.75 11.33 25.49
CA MET A 135 -2.97 10.22 24.96
C MET A 135 -2.68 10.39 23.48
N PHE A 136 -3.70 10.72 22.67
CA PHE A 136 -3.58 10.96 21.24
C PHE A 136 -2.56 12.05 20.95
N LEU A 137 -2.65 13.18 21.62
CA LEU A 137 -1.74 14.31 21.44
C LEU A 137 -0.31 14.00 21.88
N ILE A 138 -0.13 13.28 23.01
CA ILE A 138 1.19 12.84 23.47
C ILE A 138 1.82 11.90 22.42
N SER A 139 1.08 10.87 22.00
CA SER A 139 1.58 9.86 21.05
C SER A 139 2.00 10.48 19.71
N ALA A 140 1.06 11.21 19.09
CA ALA A 140 1.31 11.85 17.79
C ALA A 140 2.38 12.95 17.92
N GLY A 141 2.31 13.79 18.94
CA GLY A 141 3.20 14.93 19.14
C GLY A 141 4.65 14.49 19.38
N VAL A 142 4.87 13.53 20.29
CA VAL A 142 6.22 13.00 20.54
C VAL A 142 6.80 12.36 19.28
N ALA A 143 6.04 11.51 18.61
CA ALA A 143 6.49 10.87 17.35
C ALA A 143 6.79 11.91 16.27
N PHE A 144 5.95 12.91 16.12
CA PHE A 144 6.14 14.02 15.16
C PHE A 144 7.43 14.79 15.46
N VAL A 145 7.62 15.26 16.69
CA VAL A 145 8.79 16.06 17.09
C VAL A 145 10.07 15.25 16.92
N LEU A 146 10.11 14.00 17.39
CA LEU A 146 11.28 13.14 17.22
C LEU A 146 11.60 12.87 15.75
N THR A 147 10.59 12.63 14.93
CA THR A 147 10.78 12.42 13.49
C THR A 147 11.24 13.69 12.81
N TRP A 148 10.68 14.83 13.18
CA TRP A 148 11.11 16.13 12.66
C TRP A 148 12.56 16.44 12.99
N MET A 149 13.00 16.17 14.21
CA MET A 149 14.38 16.48 14.66
C MET A 149 15.38 15.43 14.17
N PHE A 150 15.08 14.16 14.31
CA PHE A 150 16.06 13.08 14.16
C PHE A 150 15.65 12.02 13.11
N GLY A 151 14.36 11.85 12.85
CA GLY A 151 13.84 10.73 12.07
C GLY A 151 13.96 10.93 10.57
N TYR A 152 13.85 12.14 10.08
CA TYR A 152 13.87 12.42 8.65
C TYR A 152 14.85 13.56 8.32
N LYS A 153 15.75 13.27 7.38
CA LYS A 153 16.55 14.27 6.72
C LYS A 153 16.20 14.20 5.25
N ASP A 154 15.85 15.34 4.64
CA ASP A 154 15.77 15.40 3.18
C ASP A 154 17.14 14.98 2.64
N ALA A 155 17.22 13.75 2.18
CA ALA A 155 18.36 13.34 1.40
C ALA A 155 18.19 14.01 0.03
N THR A 156 18.98 15.04 -0.23
CA THR A 156 19.43 15.32 -1.56
C THR A 156 20.05 14.02 -2.05
N GLU A 157 19.34 13.29 -2.88
CA GLU A 157 19.74 12.11 -3.63
C GLU A 157 20.93 11.30 -3.07
N LYS A 158 20.62 10.18 -2.40
CA LYS A 158 21.42 8.96 -2.48
C LYS A 158 20.48 7.78 -2.19
N VAL A 159 19.92 7.23 -3.25
CA VAL A 159 19.53 5.83 -3.33
C VAL A 159 20.76 5.01 -2.93
N PRO A 160 20.68 4.00 -2.04
CA PRO A 160 21.82 3.12 -1.81
C PRO A 160 22.06 2.31 -3.07
N GLU A 161 23.03 2.77 -3.85
CA GLU A 161 23.62 2.05 -4.97
C GLU A 161 24.32 0.79 -4.44
N LYS A 162 23.86 -0.36 -4.90
CA LYS A 162 24.62 -1.60 -4.85
C LYS A 162 25.80 -1.40 -5.81
N LYS A 163 27.01 -1.34 -5.25
CA LYS A 163 28.26 -1.14 -6.02
C LYS A 163 28.50 -2.29 -6.96
N GLU A 164 28.62 -2.00 -8.23
CA GLU A 164 29.58 -2.61 -9.15
C GLU A 164 30.06 -1.55 -10.18
N PRO A 165 31.29 -1.64 -10.72
CA PRO A 165 32.01 -0.46 -11.18
C PRO A 165 31.79 -0.18 -12.66
N VAL A 166 31.46 1.07 -12.99
CA VAL A 166 31.53 1.52 -14.40
C VAL A 166 32.20 2.89 -14.48
N LYS A 167 33.04 2.98 -15.45
CA LYS A 167 33.92 4.07 -15.89
C LYS A 167 33.20 5.40 -16.13
N GLU A 168 33.93 6.47 -15.82
CA GLU A 168 33.71 7.85 -16.26
C GLU A 168 33.32 7.97 -17.73
N ILE A 169 32.39 8.89 -18.01
CA ILE A 169 32.49 9.86 -19.12
C ILE A 169 31.45 11.00 -18.89
N VAL A 170 31.99 12.21 -18.67
CA VAL A 170 31.64 13.56 -19.15
C VAL A 170 30.19 14.13 -18.99
N GLU A 171 30.19 15.31 -18.36
CA GLU A 171 29.16 16.37 -18.35
C GLU A 171 28.50 16.58 -19.71
N GLU A 172 27.16 16.79 -19.72
CA GLU A 172 26.58 17.91 -20.48
C GLU A 172 25.07 18.09 -20.18
N GLU A 173 24.74 19.32 -19.86
CA GLU A 173 23.50 20.10 -20.11
C GLU A 173 22.10 19.57 -19.75
N ALA A 174 21.43 20.44 -19.00
CA ALA A 174 19.97 20.49 -18.84
C ALA A 174 19.27 20.44 -20.21
N ALA A 175 18.63 19.30 -20.48
CA ALA A 175 17.66 19.19 -21.56
C ALA A 175 16.30 18.84 -20.94
N GLU A 176 15.32 19.62 -21.29
CA GLU A 176 13.90 19.38 -21.08
C GLU A 176 13.58 17.92 -21.44
N THR A 177 13.14 17.14 -20.43
CA THR A 177 12.73 15.76 -20.70
C THR A 177 11.36 15.84 -21.38
N GLU A 178 11.39 15.78 -22.71
CA GLU A 178 10.23 15.39 -23.50
C GLU A 178 9.65 14.12 -22.90
N CYS A 179 8.39 14.15 -22.48
CA CYS A 179 7.64 12.97 -22.12
C CYS A 179 7.60 12.05 -23.34
N LYS A 180 8.46 11.03 -23.36
CA LYS A 180 8.31 9.95 -24.34
C LYS A 180 6.98 9.29 -24.03
N GLU A 181 6.05 9.36 -24.99
CA GLU A 181 4.81 8.60 -24.93
C GLU A 181 5.16 7.12 -24.81
N ASP A 182 4.83 6.53 -23.66
CA ASP A 182 5.03 5.09 -23.44
C ASP A 182 3.79 4.36 -23.95
N ILE A 183 3.96 3.46 -24.89
CA ILE A 183 2.84 2.72 -25.49
C ILE A 183 2.67 1.41 -24.72
N VAL A 184 1.57 1.31 -24.02
CA VAL A 184 1.13 0.08 -23.34
C VAL A 184 0.32 -0.76 -24.33
N TYR A 185 0.82 -1.96 -24.61
CA TYR A 185 0.11 -2.93 -25.48
C TYR A 185 -0.82 -3.81 -24.64
N ALA A 186 -1.81 -4.43 -25.29
CA ALA A 186 -2.69 -5.35 -24.61
C ALA A 186 -1.91 -6.55 -24.06
N PRO A 187 -2.00 -6.84 -22.76
CA PRO A 187 -1.28 -7.96 -22.14
C PRO A 187 -1.93 -9.32 -22.40
N VAL A 188 -3.11 -9.35 -23.01
CA VAL A 188 -3.86 -10.58 -23.34
C VAL A 188 -4.64 -10.39 -24.61
N GLU A 189 -4.74 -11.44 -25.45
CA GLU A 189 -5.64 -11.45 -26.61
C GLU A 189 -7.10 -11.51 -26.16
N GLY A 190 -7.96 -10.67 -26.75
CA GLY A 190 -9.37 -10.66 -26.41
C GLY A 190 -10.13 -9.44 -26.88
N THR A 191 -11.20 -9.09 -26.18
CA THR A 191 -12.03 -7.92 -26.47
C THR A 191 -11.86 -6.89 -25.36
N ALA A 192 -11.31 -5.72 -25.69
CA ALA A 192 -11.14 -4.62 -24.75
C ALA A 192 -12.47 -3.87 -24.56
N ILE A 193 -12.85 -3.71 -23.30
CA ILE A 193 -14.04 -2.99 -22.83
C ILE A 193 -13.66 -1.80 -21.97
N PRO A 194 -14.42 -0.72 -21.93
CA PRO A 194 -14.21 0.39 -21.01
C PRO A 194 -14.25 -0.08 -19.56
N TYR A 195 -13.46 0.54 -18.67
CA TYR A 195 -13.46 0.18 -17.25
C TYR A 195 -14.85 0.31 -16.58
N THR A 196 -15.70 1.19 -17.08
CA THR A 196 -17.08 1.39 -16.61
C THR A 196 -18.02 0.19 -16.88
N GLU A 197 -17.61 -0.72 -17.75
CA GLU A 197 -18.37 -1.95 -18.09
C GLU A 197 -17.85 -3.19 -17.34
N ILE A 198 -16.80 -3.04 -16.52
CA ILE A 198 -16.27 -4.12 -15.68
C ILE A 198 -17.29 -4.41 -14.57
N LYS A 199 -17.59 -5.69 -14.34
CA LYS A 199 -18.56 -6.16 -13.33
C LYS A 199 -18.00 -6.14 -11.92
N ASP A 200 -17.32 -5.07 -11.55
CA ASP A 200 -16.78 -4.84 -10.22
C ASP A 200 -16.86 -3.34 -9.87
N GLU A 201 -17.43 -3.03 -8.71
CA GLU A 201 -17.68 -1.64 -8.31
C GLU A 201 -16.39 -0.84 -8.10
N VAL A 202 -15.31 -1.47 -7.63
CA VAL A 202 -14.03 -0.81 -7.34
C VAL A 202 -13.33 -0.43 -8.63
N PHE A 203 -13.29 -1.36 -9.60
CA PHE A 203 -12.71 -1.12 -10.92
C PHE A 203 -13.57 -0.18 -11.76
N ALA A 204 -14.89 -0.39 -11.76
CA ALA A 204 -15.83 0.45 -12.53
C ALA A 204 -15.91 1.90 -12.03
N ALA A 205 -15.67 2.14 -10.73
CA ALA A 205 -15.57 3.48 -10.16
C ALA A 205 -14.26 4.21 -10.49
N GLY A 206 -13.26 3.51 -11.04
CA GLY A 206 -11.93 4.05 -11.32
C GLY A 206 -11.12 4.41 -10.06
N THR A 207 -11.45 3.82 -8.92
CA THR A 207 -10.83 4.11 -7.61
C THR A 207 -9.34 3.76 -7.60
N LEU A 208 -8.95 2.72 -8.35
CA LEU A 208 -7.56 2.26 -8.49
C LEU A 208 -6.80 2.92 -9.65
N GLY A 209 -7.44 3.82 -10.39
CA GLY A 209 -6.90 4.48 -11.57
C GLY A 209 -7.78 4.24 -12.80
N LYS A 210 -7.48 4.94 -13.91
CA LYS A 210 -8.10 4.68 -15.20
C LYS A 210 -7.46 3.45 -15.83
N GLY A 211 -8.27 2.59 -16.41
CA GLY A 211 -7.79 1.37 -17.02
C GLY A 211 -8.72 0.86 -18.11
N VAL A 212 -8.49 -0.37 -18.49
CA VAL A 212 -9.28 -1.10 -19.49
C VAL A 212 -9.55 -2.51 -19.00
N GLY A 213 -10.76 -3.03 -19.21
CA GLY A 213 -11.06 -4.44 -19.06
C GLY A 213 -10.79 -5.16 -20.38
N ILE A 214 -10.28 -6.38 -20.35
CA ILE A 214 -10.13 -7.23 -21.54
C ILE A 214 -10.78 -8.57 -21.25
N ILE A 215 -11.80 -8.91 -22.03
CA ILE A 215 -12.41 -10.25 -21.99
C ILE A 215 -11.46 -11.19 -22.72
N PRO A 216 -10.77 -12.12 -22.03
CA PRO A 216 -9.70 -12.89 -22.62
C PRO A 216 -10.21 -13.97 -23.57
N ALA A 217 -9.57 -14.08 -24.75
CA ALA A 217 -9.77 -15.19 -25.66
C ALA A 217 -8.88 -16.39 -25.33
N ARG A 218 -7.74 -16.13 -24.67
CA ARG A 218 -6.76 -17.15 -24.22
C ARG A 218 -6.30 -16.85 -22.80
N GLY A 219 -5.85 -17.88 -22.09
CA GLY A 219 -5.35 -17.79 -20.73
C GLY A 219 -3.86 -17.48 -20.63
N GLU A 220 -3.34 -16.54 -21.42
CA GLU A 220 -1.93 -16.18 -21.47
C GLU A 220 -1.76 -14.67 -21.27
N ILE A 221 -0.97 -14.27 -20.28
CA ILE A 221 -0.60 -12.87 -20.06
C ILE A 221 0.82 -12.65 -20.54
N VAL A 222 0.99 -11.64 -21.37
CA VAL A 222 2.29 -11.20 -21.89
C VAL A 222 2.65 -9.80 -21.38
N ALA A 223 3.94 -9.49 -21.34
CA ALA A 223 4.41 -8.16 -20.93
C ALA A 223 3.96 -7.10 -21.96
N PRO A 224 3.28 -6.02 -21.50
CA PRO A 224 2.73 -4.98 -22.37
C PRO A 224 3.78 -4.00 -22.91
N PHE A 225 4.99 -4.03 -22.36
CA PHE A 225 6.15 -3.19 -22.70
C PHE A 225 7.45 -3.84 -22.21
N ASP A 226 8.59 -3.27 -22.58
CA ASP A 226 9.90 -3.62 -22.02
C ASP A 226 10.03 -3.00 -20.63
N GLY A 227 10.38 -3.80 -19.61
CA GLY A 227 10.42 -3.33 -18.24
C GLY A 227 10.76 -4.40 -17.23
N GLU A 228 10.27 -4.21 -15.99
CA GLU A 228 10.52 -5.11 -14.86
C GLU A 228 9.22 -5.47 -14.16
N ILE A 229 9.10 -6.71 -13.69
CA ILE A 229 8.02 -7.14 -12.81
C ILE A 229 8.32 -6.63 -11.40
N THR A 230 7.55 -5.65 -10.95
CA THR A 230 7.74 -5.02 -9.63
C THR A 230 7.05 -5.76 -8.51
N MET A 231 5.97 -6.49 -8.81
CA MET A 231 5.22 -7.24 -7.83
C MET A 231 4.47 -8.41 -8.47
N VAL A 232 4.46 -9.56 -7.80
CA VAL A 232 3.54 -10.67 -8.06
C VAL A 232 2.83 -10.99 -6.75
N PHE A 233 1.50 -11.06 -6.78
CA PHE A 233 0.71 -11.45 -5.61
C PHE A 233 0.87 -12.94 -5.31
N ASP A 234 0.88 -13.33 -4.03
CA ASP A 234 1.04 -14.73 -3.60
C ASP A 234 -0.01 -15.66 -4.24
N THR A 235 -1.22 -15.14 -4.44
CA THR A 235 -2.33 -15.82 -5.12
C THR A 235 -2.25 -15.74 -6.65
N LYS A 236 -1.18 -15.18 -7.21
CA LYS A 236 -0.83 -15.13 -8.65
C LYS A 236 -1.88 -14.50 -9.58
N HIS A 237 -2.97 -13.97 -9.04
CA HIS A 237 -4.06 -13.36 -9.82
C HIS A 237 -3.73 -11.95 -10.29
N ALA A 238 -2.70 -11.30 -9.72
CA ALA A 238 -2.32 -9.95 -10.08
C ALA A 238 -0.79 -9.77 -10.15
N ILE A 239 -0.34 -8.98 -11.14
CA ILE A 239 1.07 -8.68 -11.42
C ILE A 239 1.22 -7.17 -11.64
N GLY A 240 2.19 -6.57 -10.95
CA GLY A 240 2.64 -5.20 -11.16
C GLY A 240 3.88 -5.17 -12.06
N LEU A 241 3.91 -4.25 -13.01
CA LEU A 241 5.04 -4.02 -13.92
C LEU A 241 5.40 -2.54 -13.94
N THR A 242 6.68 -2.24 -14.17
CA THR A 242 7.15 -0.88 -14.45
C THR A 242 7.95 -0.89 -15.75
N SER A 243 7.60 -0.01 -16.67
CA SER A 243 8.30 0.15 -17.94
C SER A 243 9.66 0.83 -17.75
N GLU A 244 10.54 0.74 -18.76
CA GLU A 244 11.80 1.49 -18.77
C GLU A 244 11.59 3.02 -18.74
N ALA A 245 10.42 3.51 -19.19
CA ALA A 245 10.04 4.92 -19.13
C ALA A 245 9.43 5.32 -17.78
N GLY A 246 9.20 4.37 -16.85
CA GLY A 246 8.66 4.60 -15.51
C GLY A 246 7.13 4.50 -15.42
N THR A 247 6.44 3.99 -16.43
CA THR A 247 5.00 3.72 -16.38
C THR A 247 4.74 2.50 -15.51
N GLU A 248 3.98 2.68 -14.43
CA GLU A 248 3.55 1.59 -13.54
C GLU A 248 2.19 1.07 -13.96
N LEU A 249 2.09 -0.25 -14.11
CA LEU A 249 0.90 -0.94 -14.55
C LEU A 249 0.57 -2.10 -13.61
N LEU A 250 -0.71 -2.25 -13.29
CA LEU A 250 -1.26 -3.42 -12.61
C LEU A 250 -2.11 -4.22 -13.60
N ILE A 251 -1.81 -5.50 -13.74
CA ILE A 251 -2.62 -6.47 -14.50
C ILE A 251 -3.28 -7.39 -13.48
N HIS A 252 -4.60 -7.37 -13.41
CA HIS A 252 -5.41 -8.18 -12.49
C HIS A 252 -6.26 -9.16 -13.31
N VAL A 253 -6.08 -10.45 -13.11
CA VAL A 253 -6.72 -11.52 -13.88
C VAL A 253 -7.97 -12.03 -13.18
N GLY A 254 -9.12 -11.74 -13.76
CA GLY A 254 -10.43 -12.11 -13.25
C GLY A 254 -10.93 -11.22 -12.10
N ILE A 255 -12.20 -11.35 -11.77
CA ILE A 255 -12.85 -10.63 -10.68
C ILE A 255 -13.01 -11.57 -9.49
N ASN A 256 -12.60 -11.14 -8.30
CA ASN A 256 -12.59 -11.92 -7.04
C ASN A 256 -11.77 -13.20 -7.08
N THR A 257 -10.89 -13.37 -8.06
CA THR A 257 -10.04 -14.56 -8.24
C THR A 257 -8.96 -14.72 -7.18
N VAL A 258 -8.76 -13.75 -6.31
CA VAL A 258 -7.97 -13.86 -5.07
C VAL A 258 -8.44 -15.04 -4.20
N GLU A 259 -9.74 -15.33 -4.19
CA GLU A 259 -10.35 -16.42 -3.42
C GLU A 259 -9.94 -17.82 -3.91
N LEU A 260 -9.44 -17.93 -5.15
CA LEU A 260 -8.89 -19.17 -5.71
C LEU A 260 -7.54 -19.57 -5.09
N ASN A 261 -6.92 -18.71 -4.27
CA ASN A 261 -5.64 -18.96 -3.60
C ASN A 261 -4.54 -19.49 -4.53
N GLY A 262 -4.48 -18.97 -5.76
CA GLY A 262 -3.50 -19.33 -6.77
C GLY A 262 -3.83 -20.58 -7.59
N GLN A 263 -4.97 -21.25 -7.35
CA GLN A 263 -5.43 -22.34 -8.21
C GLN A 263 -5.77 -21.80 -9.61
N HIS A 264 -5.43 -22.57 -10.64
CA HIS A 264 -5.63 -22.23 -12.05
C HIS A 264 -4.72 -21.10 -12.57
N PHE A 265 -3.68 -20.71 -11.81
CA PHE A 265 -2.67 -19.74 -12.22
C PHE A 265 -1.28 -20.35 -12.21
N THR A 266 -0.52 -20.16 -13.27
CA THR A 266 0.88 -20.57 -13.40
C THR A 266 1.74 -19.34 -13.62
N GLN A 267 2.51 -18.96 -12.61
CA GLN A 267 3.47 -17.88 -12.69
C GLN A 267 4.70 -18.34 -13.49
N LEU A 268 5.10 -17.57 -14.50
CA LEU A 268 6.26 -17.85 -15.36
C LEU A 268 7.47 -16.99 -15.02
N LYS A 269 7.26 -15.86 -14.36
CA LYS A 269 8.30 -14.90 -13.98
C LYS A 269 8.15 -14.46 -12.54
N GLU A 270 9.26 -14.20 -11.87
CA GLU A 270 9.30 -13.75 -10.48
C GLU A 270 9.41 -12.23 -10.38
N THR A 271 9.12 -11.68 -9.21
CA THR A 271 9.35 -10.27 -8.88
C THR A 271 10.84 -9.93 -9.06
N GLY A 272 11.14 -8.79 -9.69
CA GLY A 272 12.48 -8.36 -10.05
C GLY A 272 12.97 -8.88 -11.41
N ALA A 273 12.17 -9.69 -12.11
CA ALA A 273 12.52 -10.18 -13.44
C ALA A 273 12.33 -9.08 -14.49
N LYS A 274 13.36 -8.87 -15.33
CA LYS A 274 13.23 -8.05 -16.53
C LYS A 274 12.50 -8.81 -17.62
N VAL A 275 11.57 -8.13 -18.27
CA VAL A 275 10.73 -8.70 -19.32
C VAL A 275 10.77 -7.83 -20.57
N ARG A 276 10.61 -8.47 -21.71
CA ARG A 276 10.45 -7.79 -22.98
C ARG A 276 8.99 -7.82 -23.42
N LYS A 277 8.56 -6.79 -24.14
CA LYS A 277 7.24 -6.74 -24.76
C LYS A 277 6.90 -8.06 -25.46
N GLY A 278 5.72 -8.60 -25.16
CA GLY A 278 5.22 -9.86 -25.74
C GLY A 278 5.76 -11.12 -25.07
N GLU A 279 6.66 -11.01 -24.07
CA GLU A 279 7.16 -12.14 -23.29
C GLU A 279 6.09 -12.66 -22.34
N LYS A 280 5.83 -13.96 -22.29
CA LYS A 280 4.86 -14.57 -21.37
C LYS A 280 5.30 -14.42 -19.92
N ILE A 281 4.40 -13.92 -19.08
CA ILE A 281 4.66 -13.66 -17.67
C ILE A 281 3.78 -14.47 -16.73
N LEU A 282 2.55 -14.82 -17.18
CA LEU A 282 1.59 -15.61 -16.42
C LEU A 282 0.72 -16.42 -17.38
N GLU A 283 0.33 -17.63 -16.97
CA GLU A 283 -0.71 -18.43 -17.62
C GLU A 283 -1.85 -18.69 -16.62
N PHE A 284 -3.10 -18.77 -17.13
CA PHE A 284 -4.26 -19.08 -16.33
C PHE A 284 -5.25 -19.95 -17.12
N ASP A 285 -5.96 -20.83 -16.42
CA ASP A 285 -6.99 -21.66 -17.03
C ASP A 285 -8.34 -20.92 -17.04
N ASN A 286 -8.63 -20.30 -18.20
CA ASN A 286 -9.83 -19.49 -18.42
C ASN A 286 -11.13 -20.30 -18.17
N ASP A 287 -11.15 -21.58 -18.58
CA ASP A 287 -12.34 -22.41 -18.48
C ASP A 287 -12.54 -22.93 -17.05
N ALA A 288 -11.45 -23.31 -16.38
CA ALA A 288 -11.50 -23.72 -14.98
C ALA A 288 -11.94 -22.59 -14.04
N ILE A 289 -11.44 -21.35 -14.26
CA ILE A 289 -11.83 -20.16 -13.48
C ILE A 289 -13.33 -19.87 -13.69
N LYS A 290 -13.83 -19.93 -14.94
CA LYS A 290 -15.25 -19.79 -15.23
C LYS A 290 -16.10 -20.89 -14.61
N ALA A 291 -15.62 -22.14 -14.65
CA ALA A 291 -16.31 -23.28 -14.03
C ALA A 291 -16.38 -23.14 -12.50
N ALA A 292 -15.38 -22.48 -11.89
CA ALA A 292 -15.39 -22.14 -10.46
C ALA A 292 -16.33 -20.95 -10.12
N GLY A 293 -16.97 -20.33 -11.11
CA GLY A 293 -17.99 -19.28 -10.92
C GLY A 293 -17.43 -17.87 -10.94
N TYR A 294 -16.16 -17.66 -11.34
CA TYR A 294 -15.53 -16.36 -11.40
C TYR A 294 -15.51 -15.75 -12.81
N ASP A 295 -15.62 -14.42 -12.90
CA ASP A 295 -15.41 -13.68 -14.15
C ASP A 295 -13.91 -13.62 -14.46
N THR A 296 -13.54 -13.88 -15.71
CA THR A 296 -12.14 -13.92 -16.15
C THR A 296 -11.63 -12.64 -16.79
N THR A 297 -12.43 -11.56 -16.76
CA THR A 297 -12.03 -10.26 -17.31
C THR A 297 -10.69 -9.82 -16.73
N VAL A 298 -9.71 -9.58 -17.59
CA VAL A 298 -8.41 -9.07 -17.21
C VAL A 298 -8.50 -7.55 -17.11
N VAL A 299 -8.20 -7.01 -15.94
CA VAL A 299 -8.22 -5.57 -15.68
C VAL A 299 -6.79 -5.04 -15.73
N VAL A 300 -6.59 -4.02 -16.56
CA VAL A 300 -5.29 -3.34 -16.73
C VAL A 300 -5.44 -1.92 -16.23
N VAL A 301 -4.72 -1.55 -15.19
CA VAL A 301 -4.80 -0.24 -14.52
C VAL A 301 -3.43 0.41 -14.50
N ALA A 302 -3.35 1.68 -14.86
CA ALA A 302 -2.14 2.50 -14.70
C ALA A 302 -2.19 3.33 -13.42
N SER A 303 -1.09 3.41 -12.68
CA SER A 303 -0.98 4.15 -11.41
C SER A 303 -1.02 5.67 -11.57
N ALA A 304 -0.77 6.20 -12.79
CA ALA A 304 -0.87 7.63 -13.12
C ALA A 304 -1.91 7.84 -14.22
N PRO A 305 -3.20 7.82 -13.90
CA PRO A 305 -4.29 7.80 -14.89
C PRO A 305 -4.43 9.09 -15.70
N GLU A 306 -3.90 10.21 -15.24
CA GLU A 306 -3.91 11.50 -15.96
C GLU A 306 -3.04 11.48 -17.22
N ASN A 307 -2.06 10.58 -17.28
CA ASN A 307 -1.10 10.46 -18.39
C ASN A 307 -1.42 9.29 -19.33
N VAL A 308 -2.58 8.63 -19.16
CA VAL A 308 -2.94 7.44 -19.94
C VAL A 308 -4.17 7.72 -20.80
N GLU A 309 -4.02 7.54 -22.11
CA GLU A 309 -5.08 7.59 -23.09
C GLU A 309 -5.32 6.18 -23.67
N ILE A 310 -6.57 5.74 -23.67
CA ILE A 310 -6.97 4.48 -24.30
C ILE A 310 -7.20 4.73 -25.80
N LYS A 311 -6.23 4.31 -26.63
CA LYS A 311 -6.27 4.55 -28.08
C LYS A 311 -7.18 3.57 -28.85
N LYS A 312 -7.52 2.40 -28.26
CA LYS A 312 -8.32 1.37 -28.95
C LYS A 312 -9.15 0.54 -27.98
N THR A 313 -10.42 0.37 -28.27
CA THR A 313 -11.33 -0.62 -27.67
C THR A 313 -11.79 -1.60 -28.75
N GLY A 314 -12.25 -2.79 -28.38
CA GLY A 314 -12.65 -3.87 -29.28
C GLY A 314 -11.59 -4.96 -29.35
N GLU A 315 -11.50 -5.69 -30.48
CA GLU A 315 -10.54 -6.80 -30.60
C GLU A 315 -9.09 -6.31 -30.47
N VAL A 316 -8.33 -6.94 -29.56
CA VAL A 316 -6.91 -6.72 -29.29
C VAL A 316 -6.12 -8.03 -29.42
N LYS A 317 -4.94 -7.94 -30.00
CA LYS A 317 -4.04 -9.07 -30.25
C LYS A 317 -2.70 -8.82 -29.62
#